data_862afdfba4a8a94fb72a15abe0e466d3
#
_entry.id   862afdfba4a8a94fb72a15abe0e466d3
#
_cell.length_a   1.000
_cell.length_b   1.000
_cell.length_c   1.000
_cell.angle_alpha   90.00
_cell.angle_beta   90.00
_cell.angle_gamma   90.00
#
_symmetry.space_group_name_H-M   'P 1'
#
loop_
_entity.id
_entity.type
_entity.pdbx_description
1 polymer ?
#
loop_
_entity_poly.entity_id
_entity_poly.type
_entity_poly.pdbx_seq_one_letter_code
_entity_poly.pdbx_strand_id
1 'polypeptide(L)'
;TARIIGEDGVNALKDATVAVFGTGGVGSYACEALARAGVGHLIFIDKDVVDETNMNRQLVADLTTLGRNKAEVMAERARRVNPPCDVKSIVKLYDPSDDEFIPSLHADFIIDAIDDVPAKVAMAVCCWKHKIPEISSMGTGNRLHPEMLEIADIYKTRECHLARKMRKALKEARVRHLPVVYSREPAHKIIGEGYQPGSISFVPPVSGMMMAGYVIREILKKKGIQ
;
A
#
# COMPACT_ATOMS: atom_id res chain seq x y z
N THR A 1 12.77 -10.61 14.42
CA THR A 1 11.47 -11.13 13.93
C THR A 1 11.21 -12.51 14.54
N ALA A 2 12.09 -13.50 14.41
CA ALA A 2 11.88 -14.88 14.90
C ALA A 2 11.50 -14.99 16.39
N ARG A 3 12.02 -14.13 17.26
CA ARG A 3 11.65 -14.11 18.70
C ARG A 3 10.18 -13.74 18.98
N ILE A 4 9.46 -13.21 17.98
CA ILE A 4 8.05 -12.81 18.12
C ILE A 4 7.14 -13.80 17.41
N ILE A 5 7.50 -14.23 16.19
CA ILE A 5 6.65 -15.05 15.35
C ILE A 5 7.15 -16.49 15.15
N GLY A 6 8.26 -16.87 15.81
CA GLY A 6 8.89 -18.20 15.65
C GLY A 6 9.58 -18.37 14.28
N GLU A 7 10.27 -19.49 14.11
CA GLU A 7 10.90 -19.86 12.83
C GLU A 7 9.84 -20.19 11.77
N ASP A 8 8.72 -20.80 12.16
CA ASP A 8 7.61 -21.09 11.24
C ASP A 8 7.01 -19.81 10.67
N GLY A 9 6.90 -18.76 11.49
CA GLY A 9 6.45 -17.45 11.03
C GLY A 9 7.44 -16.79 10.07
N VAL A 10 8.73 -16.91 10.34
CA VAL A 10 9.77 -16.40 9.42
C VAL A 10 9.71 -17.15 8.08
N ASN A 11 9.57 -18.46 8.09
CA ASN A 11 9.46 -19.28 6.89
C ASN A 11 8.18 -18.93 6.11
N ALA A 12 7.03 -18.73 6.80
CA ALA A 12 5.79 -18.32 6.17
C ALA A 12 5.91 -16.98 5.43
N LEU A 13 6.65 -16.02 6.01
CA LEU A 13 6.91 -14.73 5.33
C LEU A 13 7.89 -14.89 4.18
N LYS A 14 8.91 -15.73 4.32
CA LYS A 14 9.90 -15.99 3.26
C LYS A 14 9.27 -16.60 2.01
N ASP A 15 8.24 -17.43 2.17
CA ASP A 15 7.54 -18.07 1.05
C ASP A 15 6.44 -17.18 0.45
N ALA A 16 6.10 -16.06 1.07
CA ALA A 16 5.00 -15.20 0.65
C ALA A 16 5.41 -14.25 -0.46
N THR A 17 4.47 -14.01 -1.40
CA THR A 17 4.56 -13.01 -2.45
C THR A 17 3.58 -11.86 -2.17
N VAL A 18 4.10 -10.63 -2.05
CA VAL A 18 3.27 -9.44 -1.85
C VAL A 18 3.52 -8.42 -2.97
N ALA A 19 2.44 -7.99 -3.63
CA ALA A 19 2.52 -6.92 -4.62
C ALA A 19 2.01 -5.60 -4.03
N VAL A 20 2.77 -4.52 -4.26
CA VAL A 20 2.45 -3.17 -3.79
C VAL A 20 2.28 -2.25 -4.99
N PHE A 21 1.08 -1.72 -5.14
CA PHE A 21 0.73 -0.72 -6.15
C PHE A 21 0.86 0.68 -5.55
N GLY A 22 1.75 1.49 -6.15
CA GLY A 22 2.14 2.79 -5.66
C GLY A 22 3.26 2.72 -4.60
N THR A 23 4.42 3.31 -4.90
CA THR A 23 5.58 3.39 -4.00
C THR A 23 5.83 4.83 -3.53
N GLY A 24 4.74 5.59 -3.37
CA GLY A 24 4.74 6.96 -2.86
C GLY A 24 4.83 7.06 -1.34
N GLY A 25 4.21 8.08 -0.75
CA GLY A 25 4.28 8.37 0.71
C GLY A 25 3.74 7.26 1.61
N VAL A 26 2.76 6.48 1.15
CA VAL A 26 2.21 5.32 1.87
C VAL A 26 2.96 4.05 1.47
N GLY A 27 2.98 3.74 0.16
CA GLY A 27 3.46 2.46 -0.31
C GLY A 27 4.95 2.24 -0.10
N SER A 28 5.80 3.26 -0.19
CA SER A 28 7.25 3.09 0.06
C SER A 28 7.55 2.62 1.48
N TYR A 29 6.79 3.06 2.47
CA TYR A 29 6.93 2.59 3.86
C TYR A 29 6.31 1.22 4.08
N ALA A 30 5.25 0.88 3.35
CA ALA A 30 4.75 -0.50 3.32
C ALA A 30 5.79 -1.46 2.74
N CYS A 31 6.42 -1.12 1.61
CA CYS A 31 7.50 -1.89 0.99
C CYS A 31 8.68 -2.09 1.95
N GLU A 32 9.11 -1.03 2.63
CA GLU A 32 10.19 -1.07 3.62
C GLU A 32 9.87 -2.03 4.77
N ALA A 33 8.66 -1.93 5.32
CA ALA A 33 8.23 -2.77 6.43
C ALA A 33 8.15 -4.25 6.03
N LEU A 34 7.63 -4.56 4.84
CA LEU A 34 7.58 -5.93 4.31
C LEU A 34 8.97 -6.51 4.10
N ALA A 35 9.89 -5.74 3.48
CA ALA A 35 11.27 -6.17 3.29
C ALA A 35 11.97 -6.47 4.63
N ARG A 36 11.82 -5.58 5.63
CA ARG A 36 12.40 -5.76 6.97
C ARG A 36 11.77 -6.88 7.76
N ALA A 37 10.52 -7.21 7.53
CA ALA A 37 9.87 -8.35 8.16
C ALA A 37 10.37 -9.70 7.64
N GLY A 38 10.95 -9.72 6.43
CA GLY A 38 11.49 -10.93 5.82
C GLY A 38 10.55 -11.56 4.79
N VAL A 39 9.63 -10.78 4.19
CA VAL A 39 8.85 -11.25 3.04
C VAL A 39 9.80 -11.61 1.91
N GLY A 40 9.64 -12.83 1.34
CA GLY A 40 10.62 -13.38 0.42
C GLY A 40 10.44 -12.96 -1.02
N HIS A 41 9.22 -12.58 -1.44
CA HIS A 41 8.94 -12.14 -2.80
C HIS A 41 8.13 -10.85 -2.78
N LEU A 42 8.70 -9.79 -3.36
CA LEU A 42 8.08 -8.47 -3.41
C LEU A 42 7.97 -7.98 -4.86
N ILE A 43 6.80 -7.44 -5.21
CA ILE A 43 6.55 -6.85 -6.52
C ILE A 43 6.10 -5.41 -6.32
N PHE A 44 6.86 -4.45 -6.82
CA PHE A 44 6.56 -3.03 -6.71
C PHE A 44 6.12 -2.47 -8.04
N ILE A 45 4.93 -1.89 -8.09
CA ILE A 45 4.33 -1.34 -9.30
C ILE A 45 4.11 0.17 -9.10
N ASP A 46 4.77 0.99 -9.91
CA ASP A 46 4.60 2.44 -9.92
C ASP A 46 5.02 2.99 -11.28
N LYS A 47 4.29 3.96 -11.80
CA LYS A 47 4.59 4.60 -13.09
C LYS A 47 5.47 5.84 -12.97
N ASP A 48 5.54 6.43 -11.76
CA ASP A 48 6.11 7.75 -11.54
C ASP A 48 7.63 7.71 -11.36
N VAL A 49 8.22 8.87 -11.62
CA VAL A 49 9.60 9.17 -11.23
C VAL A 49 9.62 9.95 -9.91
N VAL A 50 10.75 9.93 -9.24
CA VAL A 50 11.00 10.72 -8.03
C VAL A 50 11.10 12.19 -8.39
N ASP A 51 10.37 13.02 -7.65
CA ASP A 51 10.30 14.47 -7.81
C ASP A 51 10.63 15.19 -6.49
N GLU A 52 11.14 16.43 -6.55
CA GLU A 52 11.47 17.22 -5.36
C GLU A 52 10.30 17.38 -4.38
N THR A 53 9.07 17.49 -4.91
CA THR A 53 7.84 17.60 -4.09
C THR A 53 7.53 16.33 -3.30
N ASN A 54 8.26 15.26 -3.54
CA ASN A 54 8.10 13.98 -2.85
C ASN A 54 8.96 13.87 -1.59
N MET A 55 10.01 14.69 -1.46
CA MET A 55 11.03 14.57 -0.42
C MET A 55 10.50 14.69 1.00
N ASN A 56 9.41 15.42 1.17
CA ASN A 56 8.82 15.63 2.50
C ASN A 56 8.17 14.38 3.10
N ARG A 57 7.91 13.30 2.30
CA ARG A 57 7.15 12.15 2.80
C ARG A 57 7.38 10.81 2.11
N GLN A 58 8.10 10.76 0.98
CA GLN A 58 8.34 9.51 0.25
C GLN A 58 9.72 8.97 0.54
N LEU A 59 9.81 7.73 0.99
CA LEU A 59 11.07 7.07 1.38
C LEU A 59 12.03 6.91 0.20
N VAL A 60 11.50 6.86 -1.02
CA VAL A 60 12.26 6.75 -2.26
C VAL A 60 12.91 8.05 -2.70
N ALA A 61 12.50 9.19 -2.10
CA ALA A 61 12.87 10.53 -2.55
C ALA A 61 14.03 11.11 -1.72
N ASP A 62 15.16 11.29 -2.36
CA ASP A 62 16.30 12.06 -1.90
C ASP A 62 17.03 12.69 -3.12
N LEU A 63 18.04 13.52 -2.85
CA LEU A 63 18.79 14.22 -3.91
C LEU A 63 19.47 13.27 -4.90
N THR A 64 19.76 12.03 -4.52
CA THR A 64 20.46 11.04 -5.37
C THR A 64 19.48 10.23 -6.23
N THR A 65 18.18 10.32 -5.96
CA THR A 65 17.15 9.52 -6.64
C THR A 65 16.24 10.34 -7.56
N LEU A 66 16.39 11.68 -7.59
CA LEU A 66 15.60 12.56 -8.46
C LEU A 66 15.61 12.09 -9.91
N GLY A 67 14.43 12.07 -10.53
CA GLY A 67 14.22 11.66 -11.92
C GLY A 67 14.28 10.15 -12.16
N ARG A 68 14.58 9.32 -11.15
CA ARG A 68 14.59 7.87 -11.25
C ARG A 68 13.21 7.28 -11.00
N ASN A 69 12.92 6.13 -11.60
CA ASN A 69 11.63 5.44 -11.40
C ASN A 69 11.45 5.02 -9.94
N LYS A 70 10.32 5.38 -9.33
CA LYS A 70 10.03 5.07 -7.92
C LYS A 70 10.04 3.57 -7.62
N ALA A 71 9.46 2.74 -8.48
CA ALA A 71 9.43 1.29 -8.31
C ALA A 71 10.85 0.69 -8.31
N GLU A 72 11.74 1.18 -9.19
CA GLU A 72 13.13 0.72 -9.28
C GLU A 72 13.94 1.14 -8.05
N VAL A 73 13.83 2.41 -7.63
CA VAL A 73 14.50 2.92 -6.42
C VAL A 73 14.07 2.12 -5.19
N MET A 74 12.78 1.83 -5.06
CA MET A 74 12.28 1.03 -3.94
C MET A 74 12.78 -0.42 -3.99
N ALA A 75 12.86 -1.01 -5.19
CA ALA A 75 13.39 -2.37 -5.35
C ALA A 75 14.87 -2.47 -4.99
N GLU A 76 15.69 -1.50 -5.42
CA GLU A 76 17.10 -1.44 -5.01
C GLU A 76 17.25 -1.32 -3.49
N ARG A 77 16.40 -0.50 -2.87
CA ARG A 77 16.40 -0.33 -1.42
C ARG A 77 16.01 -1.63 -0.71
N ALA A 78 14.96 -2.30 -1.16
CA ALA A 78 14.50 -3.56 -0.58
C ALA A 78 15.58 -4.65 -0.66
N ARG A 79 16.30 -4.77 -1.79
CA ARG A 79 17.44 -5.70 -1.94
C ARG A 79 18.59 -5.39 -0.98
N ARG A 80 18.85 -4.10 -0.68
CA ARG A 80 19.89 -3.73 0.32
C ARG A 80 19.45 -4.04 1.74
N VAL A 81 18.16 -3.98 2.04
CA VAL A 81 17.59 -4.26 3.38
C VAL A 81 17.43 -5.75 3.61
N ASN A 82 16.99 -6.49 2.61
CA ASN A 82 16.76 -7.93 2.65
C ASN A 82 17.37 -8.60 1.41
N PRO A 83 18.69 -8.83 1.38
CA PRO A 83 19.38 -9.37 0.19
C PRO A 83 18.82 -10.70 -0.34
N PRO A 84 18.29 -11.63 0.49
CA PRO A 84 17.68 -12.87 0.00
C PRO A 84 16.32 -12.68 -0.68
N CYS A 85 15.69 -11.50 -0.55
CA CYS A 85 14.36 -11.25 -1.12
C CYS A 85 14.41 -11.16 -2.64
N ASP A 86 13.54 -11.90 -3.32
CA ASP A 86 13.29 -11.70 -4.75
C ASP A 86 12.40 -10.47 -4.94
N VAL A 87 12.95 -9.42 -5.53
CA VAL A 87 12.24 -8.14 -5.71
C VAL A 87 12.12 -7.82 -7.19
N LYS A 88 10.87 -7.68 -7.65
CA LYS A 88 10.55 -7.22 -9.01
C LYS A 88 10.04 -5.78 -8.96
N SER A 89 10.50 -4.94 -9.87
CA SER A 89 9.97 -3.60 -10.13
C SER A 89 9.27 -3.58 -11.48
N ILE A 90 8.07 -3.02 -11.53
CA ILE A 90 7.27 -2.87 -12.74
C ILE A 90 6.91 -1.39 -12.89
N VAL A 91 7.57 -0.73 -13.84
CA VAL A 91 7.28 0.68 -14.17
C VAL A 91 6.07 0.69 -15.11
N LYS A 92 4.89 0.75 -14.52
CA LYS A 92 3.62 0.68 -15.27
C LYS A 92 2.53 1.47 -14.54
N LEU A 93 1.71 2.20 -15.31
CA LEU A 93 0.40 2.65 -14.85
C LEU A 93 -0.52 1.43 -14.81
N TYR A 94 -1.18 1.19 -13.68
CA TYR A 94 -2.24 0.17 -13.63
C TYR A 94 -3.40 0.58 -14.52
N ASP A 95 -3.71 -0.28 -15.49
CA ASP A 95 -4.84 -0.09 -16.40
C ASP A 95 -6.08 -0.79 -15.82
N PRO A 96 -7.15 -0.06 -15.47
CA PRO A 96 -8.41 -0.63 -14.98
C PRO A 96 -9.08 -1.63 -15.92
N SER A 97 -8.75 -1.62 -17.22
CA SER A 97 -9.30 -2.55 -18.21
C SER A 97 -8.51 -3.86 -18.33
N ASP A 98 -7.32 -3.96 -17.70
CA ASP A 98 -6.46 -5.14 -17.74
C ASP A 98 -6.81 -6.10 -16.58
N ASP A 99 -7.87 -6.89 -16.76
CA ASP A 99 -8.39 -7.84 -15.76
C ASP A 99 -7.40 -8.97 -15.44
N GLU A 100 -6.42 -9.25 -16.32
CA GLU A 100 -5.46 -10.34 -16.14
C GLU A 100 -4.17 -9.90 -15.44
N PHE A 101 -3.88 -8.61 -15.37
CA PHE A 101 -2.62 -8.13 -14.82
C PHE A 101 -2.44 -8.53 -13.36
N ILE A 102 -3.41 -8.26 -12.48
CA ILE A 102 -3.33 -8.61 -11.06
C ILE A 102 -3.23 -10.13 -10.86
N PRO A 103 -4.09 -10.97 -11.47
CA PRO A 103 -3.95 -12.42 -11.38
C PRO A 103 -2.59 -12.95 -11.86
N SER A 104 -2.01 -12.37 -12.92
CA SER A 104 -0.71 -12.78 -13.46
C SER A 104 0.48 -12.53 -12.52
N LEU A 105 0.33 -11.68 -11.50
CA LEU A 105 1.37 -11.44 -10.49
C LEU A 105 1.53 -12.63 -9.53
N HIS A 106 0.56 -13.53 -9.46
CA HIS A 106 0.54 -14.66 -8.53
C HIS A 106 0.84 -14.26 -7.08
N ALA A 107 0.39 -13.08 -6.67
CA ALA A 107 0.63 -12.55 -5.34
C ALA A 107 -0.35 -13.15 -4.33
N ASP A 108 0.17 -13.49 -3.12
CA ASP A 108 -0.64 -13.92 -1.98
C ASP A 108 -1.44 -12.78 -1.38
N PHE A 109 -0.97 -11.54 -1.57
CA PHE A 109 -1.59 -10.33 -1.05
C PHE A 109 -1.29 -9.11 -1.92
N ILE A 110 -2.29 -8.22 -2.06
CA ILE A 110 -2.17 -6.94 -2.75
C ILE A 110 -2.24 -5.80 -1.73
N ILE A 111 -1.30 -4.85 -1.82
CA ILE A 111 -1.36 -3.56 -1.15
C ILE A 111 -1.67 -2.49 -2.19
N ASP A 112 -2.79 -1.83 -2.04
CA ASP A 112 -3.21 -0.72 -2.88
C ASP A 112 -2.90 0.62 -2.19
N ALA A 113 -1.83 1.28 -2.63
CA ALA A 113 -1.39 2.59 -2.16
C ALA A 113 -1.37 3.65 -3.27
N ILE A 114 -2.14 3.44 -4.36
CA ILE A 114 -2.34 4.44 -5.41
C ILE A 114 -3.37 5.49 -4.98
N ASP A 115 -3.46 6.60 -5.70
CA ASP A 115 -4.36 7.72 -5.40
C ASP A 115 -5.51 7.88 -6.41
N ASP A 116 -5.47 7.17 -7.54
CA ASP A 116 -6.50 7.19 -8.57
C ASP A 116 -7.73 6.36 -8.20
N VAL A 117 -8.89 7.02 -8.05
CA VAL A 117 -10.12 6.37 -7.59
C VAL A 117 -10.65 5.30 -8.55
N PRO A 118 -10.76 5.54 -9.87
CA PRO A 118 -11.14 4.52 -10.84
C PRO A 118 -10.26 3.27 -10.77
N ALA A 119 -8.94 3.43 -10.73
CA ALA A 119 -8.00 2.33 -10.65
C ALA A 119 -8.13 1.55 -9.33
N LYS A 120 -8.30 2.23 -8.19
CA LYS A 120 -8.56 1.59 -6.88
C LYS A 120 -9.84 0.75 -6.90
N VAL A 121 -10.90 1.26 -7.50
CA VAL A 121 -12.17 0.52 -7.62
C VAL A 121 -11.99 -0.72 -8.48
N ALA A 122 -11.35 -0.58 -9.64
CA ALA A 122 -11.10 -1.70 -10.55
C ALA A 122 -10.21 -2.77 -9.88
N MET A 123 -9.16 -2.34 -9.16
CA MET A 123 -8.29 -3.24 -8.39
C MET A 123 -9.09 -4.03 -7.36
N ALA A 124 -9.90 -3.37 -6.54
CA ALA A 124 -10.72 -4.02 -5.53
C ALA A 124 -11.77 -4.98 -6.14
N VAL A 125 -12.34 -4.64 -7.30
CA VAL A 125 -13.26 -5.52 -8.05
C VAL A 125 -12.51 -6.74 -8.58
N CYS A 126 -11.33 -6.56 -9.18
CA CYS A 126 -10.49 -7.65 -9.68
C CYS A 126 -10.07 -8.59 -8.53
N CYS A 127 -9.55 -8.04 -7.44
CA CYS A 127 -9.16 -8.82 -6.26
C CYS A 127 -10.35 -9.59 -5.66
N TRP A 128 -11.53 -8.96 -5.57
CA TRP A 128 -12.76 -9.62 -5.11
C TRP A 128 -13.18 -10.78 -6.01
N LYS A 129 -13.18 -10.56 -7.32
CA LYS A 129 -13.54 -11.58 -8.35
C LYS A 129 -12.61 -12.80 -8.29
N HIS A 130 -11.30 -12.56 -8.19
CA HIS A 130 -10.27 -13.60 -8.16
C HIS A 130 -9.93 -14.11 -6.76
N LYS A 131 -10.59 -13.62 -5.71
CA LYS A 131 -10.37 -14.00 -4.30
C LYS A 131 -8.92 -13.77 -3.85
N ILE A 132 -8.29 -12.73 -4.37
CA ILE A 132 -6.95 -12.31 -3.98
C ILE A 132 -7.10 -11.35 -2.78
N PRO A 133 -6.48 -11.63 -1.64
CA PRO A 133 -6.53 -10.74 -0.48
C PRO A 133 -5.92 -9.37 -0.78
N GLU A 134 -6.60 -8.31 -0.35
CA GLU A 134 -6.18 -6.94 -0.60
C GLU A 134 -6.36 -6.09 0.67
N ILE A 135 -5.52 -5.07 0.83
CA ILE A 135 -5.75 -3.93 1.71
C ILE A 135 -5.50 -2.63 0.94
N SER A 136 -6.37 -1.64 1.11
CA SER A 136 -6.27 -0.38 0.38
C SER A 136 -6.09 0.80 1.33
N SER A 137 -5.18 1.73 1.00
CA SER A 137 -5.03 2.99 1.72
C SER A 137 -6.07 4.00 1.26
N MET A 138 -6.75 4.60 2.22
CA MET A 138 -7.60 5.76 1.95
C MET A 138 -6.80 7.06 2.06
N GLY A 139 -7.48 8.23 2.00
CA GLY A 139 -6.80 9.51 1.99
C GLY A 139 -6.04 9.81 3.28
N THR A 140 -4.75 10.08 3.16
CA THR A 140 -3.85 10.50 4.24
C THR A 140 -3.44 11.97 4.15
N GLY A 141 -3.83 12.66 3.10
CA GLY A 141 -3.59 14.10 2.94
C GLY A 141 -4.45 14.95 3.88
N ASN A 142 -3.95 16.15 4.21
CA ASN A 142 -4.58 17.10 5.13
C ASN A 142 -4.89 16.52 6.51
N ARG A 143 -3.98 15.69 7.05
CA ARG A 143 -4.05 15.04 8.36
C ARG A 143 -2.77 15.31 9.15
N LEU A 144 -2.92 15.42 10.47
CA LEU A 144 -1.83 15.65 11.41
C LEU A 144 -1.75 14.59 12.51
N HIS A 145 -2.81 13.81 12.72
CA HIS A 145 -2.96 12.86 13.82
C HIS A 145 -2.85 11.41 13.33
N PRO A 146 -1.62 10.85 13.22
CA PRO A 146 -1.43 9.46 12.79
C PRO A 146 -2.07 8.45 13.75
N GLU A 147 -2.24 8.79 15.05
CA GLU A 147 -2.96 8.00 16.05
C GLU A 147 -4.46 7.87 15.76
N MET A 148 -5.01 8.68 14.86
CA MET A 148 -6.40 8.55 14.39
C MET A 148 -6.54 7.66 13.15
N LEU A 149 -5.43 7.10 12.64
CA LEU A 149 -5.49 6.06 11.61
C LEU A 149 -5.99 4.74 12.20
N GLU A 150 -6.86 4.07 11.49
CA GLU A 150 -7.34 2.74 11.88
C GLU A 150 -7.53 1.83 10.66
N ILE A 151 -7.51 0.51 10.91
CA ILE A 151 -7.87 -0.50 9.92
C ILE A 151 -9.33 -0.88 10.14
N ALA A 152 -10.14 -0.77 9.09
CA ALA A 152 -11.55 -1.15 9.14
C ALA A 152 -12.00 -1.69 7.79
N ASP A 153 -13.18 -2.30 7.77
CA ASP A 153 -13.88 -2.53 6.51
C ASP A 153 -14.29 -1.20 5.87
N ILE A 154 -14.19 -1.08 4.55
CA ILE A 154 -14.56 0.13 3.81
C ILE A 154 -15.96 0.63 4.17
N TYR A 155 -16.92 -0.27 4.44
CA TYR A 155 -18.29 0.06 4.78
C TYR A 155 -18.48 0.60 6.20
N LYS A 156 -17.45 0.47 7.06
CA LYS A 156 -17.43 1.01 8.43
C LYS A 156 -16.68 2.33 8.56
N THR A 157 -16.09 2.83 7.46
CA THR A 157 -15.31 4.07 7.45
C THR A 157 -16.18 5.33 7.56
N ARG A 158 -15.62 6.41 8.11
CA ARG A 158 -16.24 7.72 8.27
C ARG A 158 -15.18 8.82 8.03
N GLU A 159 -15.56 10.09 7.98
CA GLU A 159 -14.68 11.28 7.88
C GLU A 159 -13.68 11.29 6.69
N CYS A 160 -13.79 10.37 5.75
CA CYS A 160 -12.88 10.27 4.60
C CYS A 160 -13.64 10.38 3.27
N HIS A 161 -13.37 11.45 2.51
CA HIS A 161 -14.01 11.67 1.21
C HIS A 161 -13.67 10.58 0.19
N LEU A 162 -12.42 10.11 0.17
CA LEU A 162 -12.00 9.03 -0.71
C LEU A 162 -12.74 7.73 -0.37
N ALA A 163 -12.79 7.36 0.91
CA ALA A 163 -13.54 6.18 1.34
C ALA A 163 -15.03 6.27 0.99
N ARG A 164 -15.63 7.46 1.05
CA ARG A 164 -17.04 7.65 0.65
C ARG A 164 -17.26 7.39 -0.85
N LYS A 165 -16.34 7.87 -1.71
CA LYS A 165 -16.38 7.58 -3.15
C LYS A 165 -16.22 6.09 -3.42
N MET A 166 -15.21 5.47 -2.78
CA MET A 166 -14.96 4.03 -2.89
C MET A 166 -16.16 3.18 -2.46
N ARG A 167 -16.76 3.46 -1.28
CA ARG A 167 -17.96 2.74 -0.81
C ARG A 167 -19.11 2.76 -1.82
N LYS A 168 -19.36 3.92 -2.44
CA LYS A 168 -20.42 4.03 -3.45
C LYS A 168 -20.14 3.12 -4.64
N ALA A 169 -18.97 3.24 -5.25
CA ALA A 169 -18.60 2.45 -6.43
C ALA A 169 -18.52 0.95 -6.14
N LEU A 170 -17.93 0.55 -5.01
CA LEU A 170 -17.82 -0.86 -4.62
C LEU A 170 -19.17 -1.50 -4.30
N LYS A 171 -20.12 -0.74 -3.74
CA LYS A 171 -21.50 -1.22 -3.55
C LYS A 171 -22.19 -1.49 -4.88
N GLU A 172 -22.05 -0.61 -5.86
CA GLU A 172 -22.56 -0.78 -7.22
C GLU A 172 -21.92 -2.01 -7.90
N ALA A 173 -20.61 -2.22 -7.70
CA ALA A 173 -19.87 -3.37 -8.19
C ALA A 173 -20.06 -4.66 -7.38
N ARG A 174 -20.90 -4.65 -6.31
CA ARG A 174 -21.20 -5.80 -5.44
C ARG A 174 -19.98 -6.38 -4.70
N VAL A 175 -18.94 -5.61 -4.49
CA VAL A 175 -17.83 -5.94 -3.59
C VAL A 175 -18.33 -5.81 -2.15
N ARG A 176 -18.27 -6.88 -1.36
CA ARG A 176 -18.89 -6.93 -0.03
C ARG A 176 -17.95 -6.60 1.11
N HIS A 177 -16.67 -6.63 0.87
CA HIS A 177 -15.64 -6.44 1.87
C HIS A 177 -14.37 -5.90 1.25
N LEU A 178 -13.75 -4.90 1.87
CA LEU A 178 -12.43 -4.40 1.54
C LEU A 178 -11.79 -3.84 2.82
N PRO A 179 -10.74 -4.46 3.36
CA PRO A 179 -9.94 -3.86 4.43
C PRO A 179 -9.28 -2.57 3.94
N VAL A 180 -9.35 -1.53 4.74
CA VAL A 180 -8.72 -0.24 4.40
C VAL A 180 -8.02 0.37 5.62
N VAL A 181 -6.94 1.11 5.38
CA VAL A 181 -6.40 2.06 6.35
C VAL A 181 -6.98 3.43 6.03
N TYR A 182 -7.62 4.06 7.01
CA TYR A 182 -8.19 5.40 6.85
C TYR A 182 -8.04 6.20 8.15
N SER A 183 -8.16 7.52 8.07
CA SER A 183 -8.15 8.38 9.25
C SER A 183 -9.57 8.76 9.67
N ARG A 184 -9.82 8.72 10.99
CA ARG A 184 -11.03 9.30 11.61
C ARG A 184 -10.91 10.81 11.81
N GLU A 185 -9.73 11.37 11.61
CA GLU A 185 -9.50 12.81 11.69
C GLU A 185 -10.25 13.52 10.56
N PRO A 186 -11.03 14.58 10.83
CA PRO A 186 -11.54 15.46 9.80
C PRO A 186 -10.39 16.11 9.01
N ALA A 187 -10.53 16.22 7.68
CA ALA A 187 -9.49 16.84 6.87
C ALA A 187 -9.30 18.31 7.24
N HIS A 188 -8.07 18.73 7.51
CA HIS A 188 -7.74 20.13 7.69
C HIS A 188 -8.02 20.93 6.42
N LYS A 189 -8.39 22.19 6.57
CA LYS A 189 -8.51 23.11 5.43
C LYS A 189 -7.14 23.32 4.80
N ILE A 190 -7.13 23.34 3.48
CA ILE A 190 -5.92 23.66 2.71
C ILE A 190 -5.55 25.13 2.99
N ILE A 191 -4.28 25.36 3.29
CA ILE A 191 -3.71 26.70 3.47
C ILE A 191 -3.02 27.06 2.14
N GLY A 192 -3.38 28.20 1.55
CA GLY A 192 -2.86 28.65 0.25
C GLY A 192 -3.82 28.41 -0.89
N GLU A 193 -3.34 28.65 -2.10
CA GLU A 193 -4.13 28.48 -3.32
C GLU A 193 -4.03 27.05 -3.87
N GLY A 194 -5.13 26.53 -4.41
CA GLY A 194 -5.21 25.23 -5.07
C GLY A 194 -6.04 24.19 -4.33
N TYR A 195 -6.31 23.09 -5.01
CA TYR A 195 -7.13 21.97 -4.51
C TYR A 195 -6.33 20.71 -4.17
N GLN A 196 -5.02 20.73 -4.33
CA GLN A 196 -4.20 19.57 -4.03
C GLN A 196 -4.05 19.41 -2.51
N PRO A 197 -4.32 18.22 -1.96
CA PRO A 197 -4.15 17.97 -0.54
C PRO A 197 -2.67 18.07 -0.15
N GLY A 198 -2.39 18.78 0.93
CA GLY A 198 -1.08 18.79 1.56
C GLY A 198 -0.79 17.46 2.24
N SER A 199 0.48 17.14 2.40
CA SER A 199 0.93 15.95 3.14
C SER A 199 2.05 16.32 4.09
N ILE A 200 2.07 15.68 5.26
CA ILE A 200 3.15 15.80 6.23
C ILE A 200 3.98 14.50 6.25
N SER A 201 5.19 14.57 6.78
CA SER A 201 6.19 13.51 6.71
C SER A 201 5.85 12.21 7.45
N PHE A 202 4.88 12.18 8.34
CA PHE A 202 4.64 11.05 9.25
C PHE A 202 3.25 10.38 9.09
N VAL A 203 2.21 11.05 8.60
CA VAL A 203 0.88 10.45 8.50
C VAL A 203 0.80 9.40 7.37
N PRO A 204 1.24 9.70 6.12
CA PRO A 204 1.29 8.67 5.07
C PRO A 204 2.20 7.48 5.43
N PRO A 205 3.42 7.68 5.99
CA PRO A 205 4.27 6.59 6.46
C PRO A 205 3.60 5.64 7.45
N VAL A 206 2.92 6.16 8.46
CA VAL A 206 2.22 5.33 9.46
C VAL A 206 1.12 4.49 8.79
N SER A 207 0.37 5.05 7.83
CA SER A 207 -0.59 4.27 7.04
C SER A 207 0.08 3.10 6.33
N GLY A 208 1.23 3.32 5.69
CA GLY A 208 2.00 2.25 5.03
C GLY A 208 2.47 1.17 5.99
N MET A 209 2.99 1.55 7.16
CA MET A 209 3.39 0.62 8.22
C MET A 209 2.21 -0.22 8.73
N MET A 210 1.03 0.39 8.89
CA MET A 210 -0.19 -0.31 9.31
C MET A 210 -0.64 -1.32 8.26
N MET A 211 -0.57 -0.98 6.97
CA MET A 211 -0.90 -1.91 5.88
C MET A 211 0.03 -3.11 5.86
N ALA A 212 1.34 -2.89 5.93
CA ALA A 212 2.32 -3.97 6.00
C ALA A 212 2.09 -4.87 7.22
N GLY A 213 1.85 -4.27 8.39
CA GLY A 213 1.54 -5.01 9.62
C GLY A 213 0.27 -5.85 9.50
N TYR A 214 -0.75 -5.34 8.82
CA TYR A 214 -1.96 -6.11 8.52
C TYR A 214 -1.65 -7.32 7.63
N VAL A 215 -0.96 -7.11 6.51
CA VAL A 215 -0.59 -8.16 5.56
C VAL A 215 0.22 -9.26 6.23
N ILE A 216 1.23 -8.89 7.03
CA ILE A 216 2.07 -9.85 7.77
C ILE A 216 1.20 -10.72 8.69
N ARG A 217 0.31 -10.11 9.48
CA ARG A 217 -0.59 -10.86 10.38
C ARG A 217 -1.54 -11.79 9.62
N GLU A 218 -2.09 -11.35 8.49
CA GLU A 218 -2.98 -12.21 7.69
C GLU A 218 -2.22 -13.38 7.05
N ILE A 219 -0.96 -13.20 6.64
CA ILE A 219 -0.11 -14.29 6.16
C ILE A 219 0.11 -15.31 7.28
N LEU A 220 0.49 -14.86 8.47
CA LEU A 220 0.71 -15.73 9.64
C LEU A 220 -0.55 -16.50 10.04
N LYS A 221 -1.69 -15.81 10.09
CA LYS A 221 -2.99 -16.39 10.40
C LYS A 221 -3.41 -17.46 9.38
N LYS A 222 -3.19 -17.21 8.08
CA LYS A 222 -3.48 -18.19 7.02
C LYS A 222 -2.66 -19.48 7.18
N LYS A 223 -1.49 -19.37 7.81
CA LYS A 223 -0.61 -20.51 8.12
C LYS A 223 -0.86 -21.11 9.51
N GLY A 224 -1.83 -20.62 10.26
CA GLY A 224 -2.16 -21.12 11.61
C GLY A 224 -1.13 -20.78 12.70
N ILE A 225 -0.33 -19.73 12.49
CA ILE A 225 0.75 -19.31 13.41
C ILE A 225 0.25 -18.26 14.43
N GLN A 226 -0.85 -17.55 14.12
CA GLN A 226 -1.53 -16.58 15.02
C GLN A 226 -3.04 -16.70 14.88
#